data_09f0c8a44c2afe3cb64da2a6bc95df91
#
_entry.id   09f0c8a44c2afe3cb64da2a6bc95df91
#
_cell.length_a   1.000
_cell.length_b   1.000
_cell.length_c   1.000
_cell.angle_alpha   90.00
_cell.angle_beta   90.00
_cell.angle_gamma   90.00
#
_symmetry.space_group_name_H-M   'P 1'
#
loop_
_entity.id
_entity.type
_entity.pdbx_description
1 polymer ?
#
loop_
_entity_poly.entity_id
_entity_poly.type
_entity_poly.pdbx_seq_one_letter_code
_entity_poly.pdbx_strand_id
1 'polypeptide(L)'
;GVQTCALPILHRRVRREFWGYAKDEALDNAALIAERYRGIRPAPGYPACPDHTEKGALFELLRAPEIGITVTESYAMWPASSVSGFYLAHPESRYFAVGRVGRDQVEDYARRKHMSVADAERWLAPHLGYEPARAPAVAAR
;
A
#
# COMPACT_ATOMS: atom_id res chain seq x y z
N GLY A 1 0.48 -14.02 14.16
CA GLY A 1 1.70 -13.30 14.57
C GLY A 1 1.38 -11.95 15.20
N VAL A 2 2.38 -11.32 15.81
CA VAL A 2 2.24 -10.00 16.47
C VAL A 2 1.67 -8.93 15.54
N GLN A 3 2.04 -8.94 14.27
CA GLN A 3 1.50 -7.98 13.27
C GLN A 3 -0.02 -8.11 13.08
N THR A 4 -0.56 -9.31 13.16
CA THR A 4 -2.01 -9.54 12.97
C THR A 4 -2.84 -8.86 14.05
N CYS A 5 -2.30 -8.72 15.27
CA CYS A 5 -2.98 -8.03 16.37
C CYS A 5 -2.62 -6.54 16.43
N ALA A 6 -1.38 -6.18 16.16
CA ALA A 6 -0.90 -4.79 16.31
C ALA A 6 -1.58 -3.82 15.37
N LEU A 7 -1.78 -4.19 14.10
CA LEU A 7 -2.38 -3.30 13.09
C LEU A 7 -3.85 -2.93 13.40
N PRO A 8 -4.76 -3.87 13.73
CA PRO A 8 -6.11 -3.52 14.16
C PRO A 8 -6.15 -2.64 15.41
N ILE A 9 -5.28 -2.92 16.40
CA ILE A 9 -5.18 -2.13 17.63
C ILE A 9 -4.72 -0.70 17.31
N LEU A 10 -3.67 -0.55 16.49
CA LEU A 10 -3.19 0.78 16.07
C LEU A 10 -4.27 1.52 15.29
N HIS A 11 -4.97 0.86 14.35
CA HIS A 11 -6.04 1.49 13.58
C HIS A 11 -7.19 1.97 14.49
N ARG A 12 -7.57 1.18 15.51
CA ARG A 12 -8.55 1.63 16.52
C ARG A 12 -8.07 2.88 17.26
N ARG A 13 -6.80 2.93 17.68
CA ARG A 13 -6.23 4.11 18.32
C ARG A 13 -6.18 5.32 17.40
N VAL A 14 -5.86 5.12 16.12
CA VAL A 14 -5.92 6.20 15.13
C VAL A 14 -7.34 6.75 15.02
N ARG A 15 -8.36 5.91 14.93
CA ARG A 15 -9.75 6.34 14.82
C ARG A 15 -10.24 7.11 16.06
N ARG A 16 -9.83 6.66 17.24
CA ARG A 16 -10.37 7.20 18.51
C ARG A 16 -9.49 8.26 19.15
N GLU A 17 -8.16 8.14 19.02
CA GLU A 17 -7.20 8.92 19.81
C GLU A 17 -6.35 9.84 18.93
N PHE A 18 -5.52 9.28 18.04
CA PHE A 18 -4.49 10.04 17.32
C PHE A 18 -5.08 10.99 16.27
N TRP A 19 -5.97 10.51 15.42
CA TRP A 19 -6.72 11.34 14.48
C TRP A 19 -8.11 11.72 15.03
N GLY A 20 -8.74 10.80 15.75
CA GLY A 20 -9.95 11.07 16.52
C GLY A 20 -11.23 11.28 15.67
N TYR A 21 -11.31 10.74 14.47
CA TYR A 21 -12.48 10.89 13.60
C TYR A 21 -13.66 9.98 13.98
N ALA A 22 -13.47 9.08 14.94
CA ALA A 22 -14.50 8.19 15.48
C ALA A 22 -14.31 8.01 17.00
N LYS A 23 -14.28 9.11 17.75
CA LYS A 23 -13.99 9.13 19.21
C LYS A 23 -14.95 8.25 20.02
N ASP A 24 -16.21 8.23 19.62
CA ASP A 24 -17.29 7.52 20.33
C ASP A 24 -17.48 6.08 19.83
N GLU A 25 -16.55 5.56 19.01
CA GLU A 25 -16.62 4.20 18.50
C GLU A 25 -16.59 3.17 19.64
N ALA A 26 -17.66 2.38 19.74
CA ALA A 26 -17.85 1.33 20.74
C ALA A 26 -18.13 -0.02 20.05
N LEU A 27 -17.21 -0.47 19.20
CA LEU A 27 -17.33 -1.74 18.46
C LEU A 27 -16.78 -2.90 19.30
N ASP A 28 -17.54 -3.99 19.34
CA ASP A 28 -17.08 -5.26 19.88
C ASP A 28 -16.13 -6.01 18.90
N ASN A 29 -15.56 -7.12 19.33
CA ASN A 29 -14.65 -7.89 18.51
C ASN A 29 -15.29 -8.42 17.22
N ALA A 30 -16.55 -8.82 17.26
CA ALA A 30 -17.28 -9.30 16.08
C ALA A 30 -17.45 -8.20 15.05
N ALA A 31 -17.81 -6.98 15.48
CA ALA A 31 -17.91 -5.82 14.61
C ALA A 31 -16.55 -5.37 14.05
N LEU A 32 -15.47 -5.48 14.84
CA LEU A 32 -14.11 -5.17 14.37
C LEU A 32 -13.63 -6.19 13.33
N ILE A 33 -13.92 -7.48 13.51
CA ILE A 33 -13.61 -8.53 12.53
C ILE A 33 -14.44 -8.34 11.25
N ALA A 34 -15.70 -7.94 11.38
CA ALA A 34 -16.59 -7.63 10.26
C ALA A 34 -16.31 -6.25 9.61
N GLU A 35 -15.23 -5.57 10.02
CA GLU A 35 -14.76 -4.28 9.46
C GLU A 35 -15.84 -3.18 9.49
N ARG A 36 -16.70 -3.16 10.52
CA ARG A 36 -17.77 -2.17 10.67
C ARG A 36 -17.28 -0.79 11.13
N TYR A 37 -16.02 -0.60 11.29
CA TYR A 37 -15.41 0.69 11.58
C TYR A 37 -15.37 1.59 10.34
N ARG A 38 -15.32 2.90 10.58
CA ARG A 38 -15.15 3.89 9.51
C ARG A 38 -13.73 3.90 8.95
N GLY A 39 -13.61 3.91 7.62
CA GLY A 39 -12.33 4.03 6.93
C GLY A 39 -11.63 2.69 6.69
N ILE A 40 -10.47 2.75 6.06
CA ILE A 40 -9.64 1.59 5.71
C ILE A 40 -8.16 1.89 5.99
N ARG A 41 -7.33 0.84 6.02
CA ARG A 41 -5.87 0.92 6.20
C ARG A 41 -5.10 0.22 5.06
N PRO A 42 -5.18 0.72 3.81
CA PRO A 42 -4.44 0.12 2.71
C PRO A 42 -2.93 0.31 2.89
N ALA A 43 -2.15 -0.60 2.31
CA ALA A 43 -0.70 -0.52 2.36
C ALA A 43 -0.07 -0.90 1.01
N PRO A 44 1.07 -0.28 0.63
CA PRO A 44 1.79 -0.62 -0.60
C PRO A 44 2.23 -2.08 -0.64
N GLY A 45 1.88 -2.77 -1.74
CA GLY A 45 2.10 -4.20 -1.94
C GLY A 45 0.92 -5.08 -1.57
N TYR A 46 -0.22 -4.51 -1.18
CA TYR A 46 -1.46 -5.21 -0.87
C TYR A 46 -2.54 -4.97 -1.95
N PRO A 47 -3.61 -5.78 -1.99
CA PRO A 47 -4.57 -5.76 -3.10
C PRO A 47 -5.17 -4.39 -3.44
N ALA A 48 -5.37 -3.51 -2.46
CA ALA A 48 -5.92 -2.17 -2.69
C ALA A 48 -4.84 -1.13 -3.11
N CYS A 49 -3.55 -1.46 -2.98
CA CYS A 49 -2.43 -0.60 -3.34
C CYS A 49 -1.24 -1.46 -3.78
N PRO A 50 -1.29 -2.08 -4.97
CA PRO A 50 -0.33 -3.13 -5.35
C PRO A 50 1.09 -2.63 -5.61
N ASP A 51 1.29 -1.35 -5.90
CA ASP A 51 2.60 -0.78 -6.19
C ASP A 51 3.45 -0.59 -4.93
N HIS A 52 4.56 -1.30 -4.85
CA HIS A 52 5.52 -1.15 -3.75
C HIS A 52 6.29 0.17 -3.78
N THR A 53 6.39 0.84 -4.94
CA THR A 53 7.16 2.09 -5.08
C THR A 53 6.59 3.26 -4.30
N GLU A 54 5.31 3.18 -3.90
CA GLU A 54 4.68 4.17 -3.02
C GLU A 54 5.40 4.31 -1.66
N LYS A 55 6.12 3.26 -1.22
CA LYS A 55 6.92 3.34 0.01
C LYS A 55 8.03 4.38 -0.08
N GLY A 56 8.56 4.67 -1.27
CA GLY A 56 9.58 5.72 -1.44
C GLY A 56 9.09 7.06 -0.92
N ALA A 57 8.01 7.57 -1.49
CA ALA A 57 7.40 8.84 -1.08
C ALA A 57 6.91 8.82 0.39
N LEU A 58 6.34 7.69 0.83
CA LEU A 58 5.86 7.53 2.19
C LEU A 58 7.01 7.62 3.22
N PHE A 59 8.15 6.99 2.95
CA PHE A 59 9.31 6.98 3.83
C PHE A 59 10.01 8.33 3.88
N GLU A 60 10.06 9.04 2.75
CA GLU A 60 10.55 10.40 2.69
C GLU A 60 9.66 11.35 3.52
N LEU A 61 8.35 11.33 3.27
CA LEU A 61 7.37 12.15 3.98
C LEU A 61 7.41 11.93 5.50
N LEU A 62 7.54 10.69 5.94
CA LEU A 62 7.57 10.31 7.35
C LEU A 62 8.97 10.42 7.97
N ARG A 63 10.01 10.71 7.18
CA ARG A 63 11.41 10.70 7.62
C ARG A 63 11.77 9.38 8.32
N ALA A 64 11.24 8.26 7.81
CA ALA A 64 11.34 6.96 8.44
C ALA A 64 12.77 6.49 8.74
N PRO A 65 13.81 6.81 7.94
CA PRO A 65 15.19 6.47 8.29
C PRO A 65 15.69 7.06 9.61
N GLU A 66 15.16 8.20 10.06
CA GLU A 66 15.57 8.82 11.33
C GLU A 66 15.19 8.01 12.56
N ILE A 67 14.19 7.14 12.43
CA ILE A 67 13.78 6.20 13.48
C ILE A 67 14.26 4.76 13.21
N GLY A 68 15.20 4.59 12.26
CA GLY A 68 15.81 3.30 11.95
C GLY A 68 14.98 2.38 11.06
N ILE A 69 13.93 2.90 10.39
CA ILE A 69 13.13 2.12 9.44
C ILE A 69 13.53 2.52 8.02
N THR A 70 14.02 1.55 7.24
CA THR A 70 14.50 1.77 5.87
C THR A 70 13.83 0.83 4.88
N VAL A 71 14.04 1.06 3.58
CA VAL A 71 13.63 0.18 2.49
C VAL A 71 14.82 -0.21 1.63
N THR A 72 14.79 -1.42 1.09
CA THR A 72 15.75 -1.90 0.09
C THR A 72 15.40 -1.37 -1.31
N GLU A 73 16.23 -1.63 -2.31
CA GLU A 73 15.94 -1.32 -3.72
C GLU A 73 14.67 -1.99 -4.25
N SER A 74 14.28 -3.14 -3.67
CA SER A 74 13.03 -3.83 -3.97
C SER A 74 11.85 -3.40 -3.09
N TYR A 75 12.01 -2.33 -2.32
CA TYR A 75 11.02 -1.82 -1.37
C TYR A 75 10.61 -2.82 -0.26
N ALA A 76 11.48 -3.77 0.08
CA ALA A 76 11.35 -4.53 1.31
C ALA A 76 11.75 -3.65 2.50
N MET A 77 10.99 -3.71 3.59
CA MET A 77 11.25 -2.89 4.78
C MET A 77 12.25 -3.56 5.73
N TRP A 78 13.07 -2.74 6.36
CA TRP A 78 13.94 -3.13 7.46
C TRP A 78 13.70 -2.22 8.68
N PRO A 79 13.58 -2.77 9.91
CA PRO A 79 13.54 -4.21 10.25
C PRO A 79 12.39 -4.96 9.58
N ALA A 80 12.54 -6.28 9.39
CA ALA A 80 11.58 -7.11 8.63
C ALA A 80 10.14 -7.15 9.22
N SER A 81 9.98 -6.81 10.49
CA SER A 81 8.68 -6.69 11.15
C SER A 81 8.03 -5.31 11.01
N SER A 82 8.68 -4.37 10.31
CA SER A 82 8.12 -3.04 10.05
C SER A 82 6.86 -3.12 9.20
N VAL A 83 5.95 -2.18 9.42
CA VAL A 83 4.71 -2.02 8.65
C VAL A 83 4.56 -0.55 8.28
N SER A 84 4.16 -0.27 7.06
CA SER A 84 3.81 1.06 6.57
C SER A 84 2.53 1.02 5.74
N GLY A 85 1.77 2.11 5.74
CA GLY A 85 0.53 2.19 5.00
C GLY A 85 -0.18 3.51 5.23
N PHE A 86 -1.43 3.56 4.80
CA PHE A 86 -2.27 4.74 4.87
C PHE A 86 -3.50 4.47 5.72
N TYR A 87 -4.04 5.51 6.34
CA TYR A 87 -5.37 5.50 6.93
C TYR A 87 -6.27 6.43 6.12
N LEU A 88 -7.34 5.89 5.55
CA LEU A 88 -8.33 6.64 4.80
C LEU A 88 -9.64 6.67 5.59
N ALA A 89 -10.04 7.85 6.06
CA ALA A 89 -11.17 8.04 6.99
C ALA A 89 -12.51 8.35 6.32
N HIS A 90 -12.57 8.32 4.97
CA HIS A 90 -13.81 8.63 4.27
C HIS A 90 -14.91 7.62 4.63
N PRO A 91 -16.16 8.06 4.90
CA PRO A 91 -17.25 7.16 5.30
C PRO A 91 -17.56 6.05 4.30
N GLU A 92 -17.36 6.32 3.00
CA GLU A 92 -17.61 5.37 1.93
C GLU A 92 -16.40 4.51 1.59
N SER A 93 -15.25 4.70 2.27
CA SER A 93 -14.09 3.85 2.05
C SER A 93 -14.42 2.39 2.33
N ARG A 94 -14.07 1.52 1.39
CA ARG A 94 -14.23 0.06 1.50
C ARG A 94 -12.95 -0.61 1.04
N TYR A 95 -12.62 -1.75 1.61
CA TYR A 95 -11.54 -2.58 1.07
C TYR A 95 -11.93 -3.12 -0.30
N PHE A 96 -10.96 -3.10 -1.21
CA PHE A 96 -11.11 -3.61 -2.56
C PHE A 96 -9.78 -4.22 -3.02
N ALA A 97 -9.83 -4.93 -4.12
CA ALA A 97 -8.63 -5.38 -4.82
C ALA A 97 -8.57 -4.69 -6.19
N VAL A 98 -7.40 -4.16 -6.52
CA VAL A 98 -7.11 -3.77 -7.90
C VAL A 98 -7.08 -5.06 -8.71
N GLY A 99 -7.99 -5.17 -9.68
CA GLY A 99 -8.07 -6.32 -10.57
C GLY A 99 -6.99 -6.30 -11.65
N ARG A 100 -7.32 -6.79 -12.84
CA ARG A 100 -6.45 -6.69 -14.01
C ARG A 100 -6.45 -5.27 -14.55
N VAL A 101 -5.26 -4.74 -14.83
CA VAL A 101 -5.06 -3.41 -15.41
C VAL A 101 -4.68 -3.51 -16.89
N GLY A 102 -5.32 -2.70 -17.72
CA GLY A 102 -5.05 -2.60 -19.16
C GLY A 102 -3.78 -1.79 -19.45
N ARG A 103 -3.29 -1.87 -20.68
CA ARG A 103 -2.10 -1.14 -21.13
C ARG A 103 -2.29 0.38 -21.01
N ASP A 104 -3.42 0.88 -21.41
CA ASP A 104 -3.80 2.30 -21.32
C ASP A 104 -3.74 2.83 -19.88
N GLN A 105 -4.17 2.01 -18.91
CA GLN A 105 -4.12 2.33 -17.50
C GLN A 105 -2.67 2.35 -16.98
N VAL A 106 -1.84 1.40 -17.41
CA VAL A 106 -0.41 1.36 -17.05
C VAL A 106 0.35 2.55 -17.64
N GLU A 107 0.07 2.93 -18.89
CA GLU A 107 0.65 4.10 -19.55
C GLU A 107 0.27 5.40 -18.82
N ASP A 108 -1.01 5.57 -18.46
CA ASP A 108 -1.47 6.71 -17.67
C ASP A 108 -0.82 6.75 -16.29
N TYR A 109 -0.73 5.60 -15.63
CA TYR A 109 -0.08 5.46 -14.32
C TYR A 109 1.41 5.82 -14.38
N ALA A 110 2.15 5.27 -15.34
CA ALA A 110 3.56 5.56 -15.56
C ALA A 110 3.82 7.07 -15.76
N ARG A 111 2.97 7.71 -16.58
CA ARG A 111 3.03 9.16 -16.81
C ARG A 111 2.83 9.96 -15.50
N ARG A 112 1.82 9.62 -14.70
CA ARG A 112 1.54 10.31 -13.43
C ARG A 112 2.64 10.08 -12.38
N LYS A 113 3.27 8.91 -12.42
CA LYS A 113 4.37 8.54 -11.51
C LYS A 113 5.73 9.04 -12.00
N HIS A 114 5.81 9.64 -13.20
CA HIS A 114 7.07 10.05 -13.83
C HIS A 114 8.08 8.90 -13.98
N MET A 115 7.60 7.69 -14.28
CA MET A 115 8.42 6.51 -14.50
C MET A 115 8.22 5.96 -15.92
N SER A 116 9.11 5.07 -16.35
CA SER A 116 8.92 4.40 -17.64
C SER A 116 7.75 3.41 -17.60
N VAL A 117 7.11 3.17 -18.75
CA VAL A 117 6.07 2.13 -18.85
C VAL A 117 6.62 0.75 -18.47
N ALA A 118 7.84 0.45 -18.86
CA ALA A 118 8.52 -0.81 -18.50
C ALA A 118 8.71 -0.97 -16.98
N ASP A 119 9.01 0.11 -16.27
CA ASP A 119 9.09 0.07 -14.80
C ASP A 119 7.72 -0.11 -14.16
N ALA A 120 6.69 0.59 -14.66
CA ALA A 120 5.33 0.40 -14.18
C ALA A 120 4.84 -1.04 -14.44
N GLU A 121 5.09 -1.61 -15.62
CA GLU A 121 4.79 -3.01 -15.93
C GLU A 121 5.51 -3.99 -14.99
N ARG A 122 6.77 -3.72 -14.65
CA ARG A 122 7.53 -4.55 -13.71
C ARG A 122 6.92 -4.55 -12.32
N TRP A 123 6.57 -3.37 -11.80
CA TRP A 123 5.99 -3.25 -10.45
C TRP A 123 4.54 -3.74 -10.36
N LEU A 124 3.78 -3.64 -11.44
CA LEU A 124 2.40 -4.10 -11.52
C LEU A 124 2.26 -5.49 -12.17
N ALA A 125 3.35 -6.21 -12.40
CA ALA A 125 3.37 -7.47 -13.15
C ALA A 125 2.27 -8.47 -12.75
N PRO A 126 1.98 -8.73 -11.45
CA PRO A 126 0.92 -9.66 -11.06
C PRO A 126 -0.49 -9.20 -11.43
N HIS A 127 -0.66 -7.91 -11.72
CA HIS A 127 -1.94 -7.26 -11.97
C HIS A 127 -2.18 -6.93 -13.45
N LEU A 128 -1.21 -7.19 -14.33
CA LEU A 128 -1.39 -6.89 -15.76
C LEU A 128 -2.47 -7.78 -16.38
N GLY A 129 -3.34 -7.15 -17.18
CA GLY A 129 -4.33 -7.81 -18.03
C GLY A 129 -3.82 -8.16 -19.43
N TYR A 130 -2.54 -7.94 -19.69
CA TYR A 130 -1.87 -8.19 -20.96
C TYR A 130 -0.42 -8.64 -20.72
N GLU A 131 0.23 -9.16 -21.77
CA GLU A 131 1.67 -9.46 -21.73
C GLU A 131 2.46 -8.22 -22.15
N PRO A 132 3.43 -7.76 -21.34
CA PRO A 132 4.35 -6.69 -21.74
C PRO A 132 5.14 -7.05 -22.99
N ALA A 133 5.44 -6.07 -23.81
CA ALA A 133 6.36 -6.27 -24.92
C ALA A 133 7.72 -6.72 -24.36
N ARG A 134 8.22 -7.85 -24.84
CA ARG A 134 9.51 -8.39 -24.41
C ARG A 134 10.61 -7.37 -24.66
N ALA A 135 11.25 -6.88 -23.60
CA ALA A 135 12.44 -6.04 -23.77
C ALA A 135 13.45 -6.78 -24.68
N PRO A 136 14.06 -6.10 -25.66
CA PRO A 136 15.11 -6.73 -26.44
C PRO A 136 16.17 -7.25 -25.47
N ALA A 137 16.54 -8.53 -25.63
CA ALA A 137 17.58 -9.14 -24.80
C ALA A 137 18.83 -8.27 -24.90
N VAL A 138 19.25 -7.69 -23.77
CA VAL A 138 20.54 -6.99 -23.70
C VAL A 138 21.57 -8.04 -24.00
N ALA A 139 22.20 -7.94 -25.20
CA ALA A 139 23.28 -8.82 -25.57
C ALA A 139 24.38 -8.72 -24.50
N ALA A 140 24.60 -9.82 -23.79
CA ALA A 140 25.71 -9.92 -22.85
C ALA A 140 27.03 -9.65 -23.63
N ARG A 141 27.71 -8.58 -23.23
CA ARG A 141 29.08 -8.31 -23.66
C ARG A 141 30.03 -9.02 -22.74
#